data_4fc608c4b831d920477b2a9a51fd5182
#
_entry.id   4fc608c4b831d920477b2a9a51fd5182
#
_cell.length_a   1.000
_cell.length_b   1.000
_cell.length_c   1.000
_cell.angle_alpha   90.00
_cell.angle_beta   90.00
_cell.angle_gamma   90.00
#
_symmetry.space_group_name_H-M   'P 1'
#
loop_
_entity.id
_entity.type
_entity.pdbx_description
1 polymer ?
#
loop_
_entity_poly.entity_id
_entity_poly.type
_entity_poly.pdbx_seq_one_letter_code
_entity_poly.pdbx_strand_id
1 'polypeptide(L)' 'KKSNSFDLIFADPPYSKYDLLELTEVVLQLLNSNGTFLLECEKKQTPFLGANVKDYGQTRILYWENK' A
#
# COMPACT_ATOMS: atom_id res chain seq x y z
N LYS A 1 18.61 -7.81 14.08
CA LYS A 1 17.85 -7.51 13.98
C LYS A 1 17.22 -6.72 13.24
N LYS A 2 16.82 -6.53 12.93
CA LYS A 2 16.26 -5.76 12.40
C LYS A 2 15.28 -5.01 12.47
N SER A 3 15.14 -4.50 12.45
CA SER A 3 14.31 -3.67 13.25
C SER A 3 13.42 -2.73 12.48
N ASN A 4 13.71 -2.45 11.23
CA ASN A 4 12.90 -1.58 10.40
C ASN A 4 12.04 -2.35 9.40
N SER A 5 11.86 -3.61 9.64
CA SER A 5 11.14 -4.49 8.72
C SER A 5 9.76 -4.80 9.26
N PHE A 6 8.78 -4.86 8.37
CA PHE A 6 7.40 -5.10 8.74
C PHE A 6 6.81 -6.21 7.87
N ASP A 7 5.97 -7.05 8.49
CA ASP A 7 5.27 -8.10 7.76
C ASP A 7 3.96 -7.59 7.19
N LEU A 8 3.37 -6.57 7.81
CA LEU A 8 2.11 -6.00 7.35
C LEU A 8 2.08 -4.52 7.67
N ILE A 9 1.80 -3.71 6.66
CA ILE A 9 1.62 -2.28 6.83
C ILE A 9 0.29 -1.92 6.21
N PHE A 10 -0.51 -1.14 6.94
CA PHE A 10 -1.79 -0.64 6.44
C PHE A 10 -1.77 0.88 6.51
N ALA A 11 -2.20 1.54 5.43
CA ALA A 11 -2.27 2.99 5.38
C ALA A 11 -3.61 3.45 4.84
N ASP A 12 -4.12 4.55 5.39
CA ASP A 12 -5.36 5.18 4.98
C ASP A 12 -5.15 6.70 4.99
N PRO A 13 -4.29 7.22 4.08
CA PRO A 13 -3.95 8.65 4.10
C PRO A 13 -5.08 9.50 3.52
N PRO A 14 -5.11 10.81 3.86
CA PRO A 14 -6.03 11.73 3.21
C PRO A 14 -5.64 11.87 1.74
N TYR A 15 -6.53 11.47 0.86
CA TYR A 15 -6.21 11.28 -0.56
C TYR A 15 -5.70 12.54 -1.25
N SER A 16 -6.22 13.70 -0.87
CA SER A 16 -5.90 14.93 -1.57
C SER A 16 -4.58 15.57 -1.12
N LYS A 17 -3.93 14.99 -0.13
CA LYS A 17 -2.76 15.62 0.51
C LYS A 17 -1.46 14.85 0.32
N TYR A 18 -1.51 13.65 -0.20
CA TYR A 18 -0.34 12.81 -0.30
C TYR A 18 -0.13 12.34 -1.72
N ASP A 19 1.13 12.27 -2.09
CA ASP A 19 1.53 11.57 -3.29
C ASP A 19 1.58 10.08 -2.94
N LEU A 20 0.55 9.36 -3.36
CA LEU A 20 0.43 7.94 -3.01
C LEU A 20 1.57 7.11 -3.60
N LEU A 21 2.05 7.49 -4.78
CA LEU A 21 3.17 6.79 -5.40
C LEU A 21 4.42 6.90 -4.53
N GLU A 22 4.74 8.10 -4.09
CA GLU A 22 5.93 8.32 -3.27
C GLU A 22 5.81 7.59 -1.94
N LEU A 23 4.64 7.69 -1.30
CA LEU A 23 4.40 6.98 -0.06
C LEU A 23 4.61 5.49 -0.22
N THR A 24 4.05 4.93 -1.29
CA THR A 24 4.13 3.51 -1.53
C THR A 24 5.57 3.06 -1.78
N GLU A 25 6.33 3.85 -2.53
CA GLU A 25 7.73 3.51 -2.78
C GLU A 25 8.53 3.43 -1.49
N VAL A 26 8.29 4.36 -0.56
CA VAL A 26 8.96 4.34 0.74
C VAL A 26 8.55 3.12 1.53
N VAL A 27 7.24 2.85 1.59
CA VAL A 27 6.73 1.74 2.39
C VAL A 27 7.22 0.40 1.87
N LEU A 28 7.28 0.22 0.55
CA LEU A 28 7.72 -1.05 0.00
C LEU A 28 9.16 -1.38 0.39
N GLN A 29 9.97 -0.38 0.67
CA GLN A 29 11.34 -0.61 1.13
C GLN A 29 11.39 -1.09 2.58
N LEU A 30 10.31 -0.92 3.32
CA LEU A 30 10.25 -1.31 4.73
C LEU A 30 9.66 -2.70 4.94
N LEU A 31 9.12 -3.31 3.89
CA LEU A 31 8.49 -4.61 4.02
C LEU A 31 9.51 -5.73 4.10
N ASN A 32 9.24 -6.68 4.98
CA ASN A 32 9.97 -7.94 4.99
C ASN A 32 9.70 -8.73 3.72
N SER A 33 10.58 -9.68 3.43
CA SER A 33 10.27 -10.74 2.49
C SER A 33 8.92 -11.35 2.86
N ASN A 34 8.03 -11.47 1.90
CA ASN A 34 6.65 -11.97 2.11
C ASN A 34 5.79 -11.02 2.93
N GLY A 35 6.23 -9.78 3.14
CA GLY A 35 5.40 -8.78 3.77
C GLY A 35 4.35 -8.25 2.81
N THR A 36 3.32 -7.60 3.35
CA THR A 36 2.22 -7.06 2.56
C THR A 36 1.95 -5.61 2.95
N PHE A 37 1.74 -4.76 1.95
CA PHE A 37 1.30 -3.38 2.17
C PHE A 37 -0.12 -3.25 1.62
N LEU A 38 -1.03 -2.77 2.46
CA LEU A 38 -2.42 -2.49 2.09
C LEU A 38 -2.63 -0.98 2.11
N LEU A 39 -3.12 -0.43 1.02
CA LEU A 39 -3.39 1.00 0.92
C LEU A 39 -4.87 1.20 0.62
N GLU A 40 -5.60 1.82 1.56
CA GLU A 40 -7.00 2.13 1.34
C GLU A 40 -7.11 3.43 0.56
N CYS A 41 -7.94 3.43 -0.47
CA CYS A 41 -8.09 4.60 -1.32
C CYS A 41 -9.51 4.66 -1.91
N GLU A 42 -9.77 5.71 -2.66
CA GLU A 42 -11.05 5.85 -3.35
C GLU A 42 -11.17 4.79 -4.43
N LYS A 43 -12.41 4.36 -4.68
CA LYS A 43 -12.67 3.29 -5.65
C LYS A 43 -12.22 3.65 -7.06
N LYS A 44 -12.17 4.93 -7.36
CA LYS A 44 -11.75 5.40 -8.70
C LYS A 44 -10.23 5.45 -8.85
N GLN A 45 -9.49 5.19 -7.77
CA GLN A 45 -8.03 5.23 -7.82
C GLN A 45 -7.47 4.19 -8.79
N THR A 46 -6.66 4.65 -9.73
CA THR A 46 -6.00 3.74 -10.67
C THR A 46 -4.87 3.01 -9.95
N PRO A 47 -4.79 1.67 -10.11
CA PRO A 47 -3.66 0.93 -9.54
C PRO A 47 -2.33 1.37 -10.13
N PHE A 48 -1.28 1.31 -9.33
CA PHE A 48 0.06 1.70 -9.75
C PHE A 48 1.10 0.78 -9.12
N LEU A 49 2.31 0.81 -9.66
CA LEU A 49 3.43 -0.01 -9.18
C LEU A 49 3.08 -1.51 -9.12
N GLY A 50 2.24 -1.96 -10.04
CA GLY A 50 1.88 -3.37 -10.10
C GLY A 50 0.97 -3.84 -8.99
N ALA A 51 0.21 -2.92 -8.38
CA ALA A 51 -0.67 -3.24 -7.27
C ALA A 51 -1.74 -4.25 -7.65
N ASN A 52 -2.09 -5.09 -6.69
CA ASN A 52 -3.31 -5.88 -6.76
C ASN A 52 -4.46 -5.03 -6.24
N VAL A 53 -5.68 -5.34 -6.66
CA VAL A 53 -6.84 -4.53 -6.33
C VAL A 53 -7.91 -5.39 -5.66
N LYS A 54 -8.51 -4.84 -4.60
CA LYS A 54 -9.70 -5.44 -4.01
C LYS A 54 -10.67 -4.33 -3.65
N ASP A 55 -11.91 -4.45 -4.11
CA ASP A 55 -12.93 -3.43 -3.89
C ASP A 55 -13.93 -3.88 -2.85
N TYR A 56 -14.29 -2.95 -1.95
CA TYR A 56 -15.29 -3.16 -0.92
C TYR A 56 -16.21 -1.94 -0.90
N GLY A 57 -17.46 -2.10 -1.37
CA GLY A 57 -18.39 -0.97 -1.39
C GLY A 57 -17.82 0.21 -2.15
N GLN A 58 -17.60 1.32 -1.46
CA GLN A 58 -17.05 2.54 -2.07
C GLN A 58 -15.54 2.66 -1.88
N THR A 59 -14.92 1.66 -1.32
CA THR A 59 -13.51 1.69 -0.98
C THR A 59 -12.73 0.73 -1.85
N ARG A 60 -11.54 1.15 -2.28
CA ARG A 60 -10.61 0.29 -2.99
C ARG A 60 -9.39 0.05 -2.12
N ILE A 61 -8.94 -1.20 -2.06
CA ILE A 61 -7.67 -1.55 -1.41
C ILE A 61 -6.69 -1.92 -2.50
N LEU A 62 -5.59 -1.21 -2.57
CA LEU A 62 -4.45 -1.62 -3.38
C LEU A 62 -3.48 -2.36 -2.47
N TYR A 63 -2.92 -3.46 -2.95
CA TYR A 63 -1.99 -4.18 -2.09
C TYR A 63 -0.84 -4.75 -2.89
N TRP A 64 0.29 -4.81 -2.22
CA TRP A 64 1.54 -5.30 -2.76
C TRP A 64 2.11 -6.34 -1.83
N GLU A 65 2.64 -7.40 -2.39
CA GLU A 65 3.30 -8.44 -1.62
C GLU A 65 4.77 -8.45 -2.00
N ASN A 66 5.64 -8.38 -1.01
CA ASN A 66 7.07 -8.37 -1.23
C ASN A 66 7.57 -9.81 -1.21
N LYS A 67 7.80 -10.34 -2.39
CA LYS A 67 8.28 -11.73 -2.52
C LYS A 67 9.79 -11.78 -2.81
#